data_782ada4072413fc770051230504a204b
#
_entry.id   782ada4072413fc770051230504a204b
#
_cell.length_a   1.000
_cell.length_b   1.000
_cell.length_c   1.000
_cell.angle_alpha   90.00
_cell.angle_beta   90.00
_cell.angle_gamma   90.00
#
_symmetry.space_group_name_H-M   'P 1'
#
loop_
_entity.id
_entity.type
_entity.pdbx_description
1 polymer ?
#
loop_
_entity_poly.entity_id
_entity_poly.type
_entity_poly.pdbx_seq_one_letter_code
_entity_poly.pdbx_strand_id
1 'polypeptide(L)'
;MSISLNTCILILKEHHLLKSSAVQDTVATKMDYVSYDSRDIQTNTLFFCKGAGFRPTYLSMAKDNGAICYVAEQPYPEGKGMHALIVRDVSKAMALLSAAFFRFPQDDLYVVAFTGTKGKTTSAYFLKGMLDQANGGKTALISSVNDVVGPKPEDSFKSSLTTPESLDLFRDMRTAVDNGMTHLVMEVSSQAYKKNRVFGLTYDLGFFLNISPDHIGPNEHPNFADYLHCKLQLMVNSRKCIINAETVHFDEIYAAATTTTNPDSIYLFARENFENPNLKVPIDFRFASQELDMKETRFKLYCASDKAKKLPINGDYTLKMLGDFNESNGTAAIIGAGLAGLNHDQCAKGIRDVTIPGRMQTERTKSHGMVVVDYAHNKASMMALMSFMQNEFDNPKIIVVVGAPGDKGVSRRPGFSESLTAYADKAFLTTDDPGFEDPKSIAEEIDSGIDHSKCDVTIELDRKKAIHDAIAMAGPDDVVLICGKGADAFQKIRGVNTPYPSDIVVAQNVINELEGQKEHFRK
;
A
#
# COMPACT_ATOMS: atom_id res chain seq x y z
N MET A 1 21.28 19.38 4.22
CA MET A 1 20.37 19.88 5.30
C MET A 1 21.07 19.72 6.62
N SER A 2 20.65 20.42 7.68
CA SER A 2 21.23 20.23 9.02
C SER A 2 20.22 20.59 10.10
N ILE A 3 20.36 19.96 11.28
CA ILE A 3 19.57 20.27 12.48
C ILE A 3 20.50 20.50 13.67
N SER A 4 20.21 21.51 14.51
CA SER A 4 21.00 21.77 15.72
C SER A 4 20.59 20.83 16.86
N LEU A 5 21.53 20.50 17.73
CA LEU A 5 21.25 19.73 18.94
C LEU A 5 20.21 20.42 19.83
N ASN A 6 20.26 21.72 19.91
CA ASN A 6 19.28 22.51 20.66
C ASN A 6 17.87 22.42 20.07
N THR A 7 17.74 22.46 18.73
CA THR A 7 16.46 22.25 18.05
C THR A 7 15.90 20.87 18.37
N CYS A 8 16.73 19.81 18.34
CA CYS A 8 16.29 18.46 18.72
C CYS A 8 15.76 18.41 20.16
N ILE A 9 16.48 19.03 21.10
CA ILE A 9 16.08 19.09 22.50
C ILE A 9 14.75 19.85 22.68
N LEU A 10 14.57 20.98 21.99
CA LEU A 10 13.32 21.76 22.05
C LEU A 10 12.13 20.97 21.54
N ILE A 11 12.22 20.37 20.35
CA ILE A 11 11.17 19.52 19.75
C ILE A 11 10.79 18.38 20.70
N LEU A 12 11.79 17.66 21.22
CA LEU A 12 11.54 16.52 22.10
C LEU A 12 10.92 16.93 23.45
N LYS A 13 11.23 18.14 23.96
CA LYS A 13 10.60 18.71 25.17
C LYS A 13 9.15 19.10 24.90
N GLU A 14 8.89 19.79 23.80
CA GLU A 14 7.56 20.26 23.41
C GLU A 14 6.58 19.09 23.30
N HIS A 15 7.05 17.98 22.72
CA HIS A 15 6.26 16.75 22.59
C HIS A 15 6.35 15.79 23.79
N HIS A 16 6.90 16.23 24.93
CA HIS A 16 7.04 15.43 26.16
C HIS A 16 7.80 14.09 25.97
N LEU A 17 8.67 13.99 24.98
CA LEU A 17 9.43 12.78 24.68
C LEU A 17 10.78 12.73 25.38
N LEU A 18 11.41 13.84 25.68
CA LEU A 18 12.74 13.87 26.32
C LEU A 18 12.66 13.41 27.77
N LYS A 19 13.45 12.39 28.12
CA LYS A 19 13.69 11.96 29.51
C LYS A 19 14.90 12.67 30.11
N SER A 20 16.02 12.63 29.39
CA SER A 20 17.29 13.26 29.78
C SER A 20 18.16 13.52 28.56
N SER A 21 19.13 14.40 28.72
CA SER A 21 20.14 14.64 27.70
C SER A 21 21.53 14.75 28.35
N ALA A 22 22.50 14.03 27.83
CA ALA A 22 23.92 14.18 28.16
C ALA A 22 24.59 14.94 27.02
N VAL A 23 24.85 16.21 27.23
CA VAL A 23 25.34 17.14 26.22
C VAL A 23 26.63 17.77 26.70
N GLN A 24 27.71 17.64 25.93
CA GLN A 24 29.03 18.12 26.32
C GLN A 24 29.27 19.59 25.98
N ASP A 25 28.62 20.13 24.95
CA ASP A 25 28.62 21.57 24.59
C ASP A 25 27.42 21.87 23.68
N THR A 26 26.58 22.84 24.07
CA THR A 26 25.22 22.90 23.52
C THR A 26 25.03 23.87 22.35
N VAL A 27 25.90 24.84 22.18
CA VAL A 27 25.54 26.03 21.38
C VAL A 27 25.86 25.90 19.89
N ALA A 28 26.78 25.04 19.51
CA ALA A 28 27.29 24.97 18.14
C ALA A 28 27.12 23.64 17.43
N THR A 29 26.69 22.57 18.13
CA THR A 29 26.63 21.23 17.50
C THR A 29 25.49 21.13 16.53
N LYS A 30 25.82 20.87 15.25
CA LYS A 30 24.89 20.58 14.17
C LYS A 30 25.08 19.17 13.67
N MET A 31 23.99 18.50 13.41
CA MET A 31 23.98 17.22 12.70
C MET A 31 23.62 17.49 11.24
N ASP A 32 24.48 17.00 10.34
CA ASP A 32 24.37 17.22 8.89
C ASP A 32 23.77 16.00 8.18
N TYR A 33 23.63 14.89 8.90
CA TYR A 33 23.01 13.66 8.44
C TYR A 33 22.19 13.00 9.55
N VAL A 34 21.21 12.19 9.16
CA VAL A 34 20.34 11.39 10.04
C VAL A 34 20.25 9.97 9.54
N SER A 35 20.39 8.97 10.43
CA SER A 35 20.27 7.56 10.07
C SER A 35 19.81 6.69 11.24
N TYR A 36 19.20 5.55 10.93
CA TYR A 36 18.95 4.44 11.85
C TYR A 36 19.67 3.15 11.40
N ASP A 37 20.44 3.21 10.30
CA ASP A 37 21.28 2.11 9.81
C ASP A 37 22.75 2.43 10.08
N SER A 38 23.43 1.61 10.89
CA SER A 38 24.86 1.80 11.24
C SER A 38 25.82 1.64 10.05
N ARG A 39 25.34 1.15 8.92
CA ARG A 39 26.08 1.03 7.66
C ARG A 39 25.97 2.28 6.79
N ASP A 40 24.96 3.12 7.05
CA ASP A 40 24.69 4.37 6.34
C ASP A 40 24.94 5.55 7.28
N ILE A 41 26.21 5.84 7.56
CA ILE A 41 26.66 6.88 8.46
C ILE A 41 27.58 7.84 7.71
N GLN A 42 27.39 9.14 7.93
CA GLN A 42 28.25 10.21 7.47
C GLN A 42 28.79 11.02 8.66
N THR A 43 29.76 11.90 8.41
CA THR A 43 30.27 12.81 9.43
C THR A 43 29.13 13.65 10.01
N ASN A 44 29.12 13.87 11.33
CA ASN A 44 28.09 14.61 12.07
C ASN A 44 26.68 13.96 11.99
N THR A 45 26.58 12.63 11.95
CA THR A 45 25.29 11.94 11.95
C THR A 45 24.61 11.99 13.32
N LEU A 46 23.27 12.25 13.31
CA LEU A 46 22.34 11.89 14.38
C LEU A 46 21.85 10.46 14.15
N PHE A 47 22.19 9.55 15.05
CA PHE A 47 21.85 8.14 14.92
C PHE A 47 20.67 7.74 15.81
N PHE A 48 19.66 7.03 15.25
CA PHE A 48 18.52 6.51 16.00
C PHE A 48 18.71 5.04 16.36
N CYS A 49 18.80 4.75 17.66
CA CYS A 49 18.87 3.38 18.20
C CYS A 49 17.48 2.74 18.19
N LYS A 50 17.00 2.31 17.00
CA LYS A 50 15.60 1.97 16.76
C LYS A 50 15.39 0.49 16.43
N GLY A 51 14.24 -0.03 16.89
CA GLY A 51 13.67 -1.31 16.47
C GLY A 51 14.10 -2.48 17.35
N ALA A 52 13.29 -3.58 17.29
CA ALA A 52 13.52 -4.79 18.06
C ALA A 52 14.83 -5.51 17.70
N GLY A 53 15.36 -5.27 16.50
CA GLY A 53 16.65 -5.81 16.03
C GLY A 53 17.86 -4.94 16.38
N PHE A 54 17.69 -3.81 17.07
CA PHE A 54 18.80 -2.95 17.46
C PHE A 54 19.73 -3.72 18.43
N ARG A 55 21.03 -3.58 18.19
CA ARG A 55 22.10 -4.09 19.07
C ARG A 55 23.04 -2.97 19.44
N PRO A 56 23.55 -2.88 20.70
CA PRO A 56 24.48 -1.84 21.12
C PRO A 56 25.74 -1.73 20.23
N THR A 57 26.19 -2.83 19.65
CA THR A 57 27.30 -2.86 18.68
C THR A 57 27.03 -1.99 17.45
N TYR A 58 25.77 -1.81 17.04
CA TYR A 58 25.43 -0.90 15.93
C TYR A 58 25.69 0.56 16.29
N LEU A 59 25.51 0.94 17.57
CA LEU A 59 25.88 2.28 18.04
C LEU A 59 27.38 2.49 18.03
N SER A 60 28.19 1.48 18.42
CA SER A 60 29.65 1.54 18.27
C SER A 60 30.05 1.77 16.81
N MET A 61 29.49 0.95 15.89
CA MET A 61 29.75 1.12 14.46
C MET A 61 29.36 2.51 13.94
N ALA A 62 28.22 3.02 14.35
CA ALA A 62 27.77 4.34 13.94
C ALA A 62 28.74 5.44 14.46
N LYS A 63 29.17 5.34 15.71
CA LYS A 63 30.16 6.24 16.30
C LYS A 63 31.50 6.21 15.55
N ASP A 64 32.04 5.01 15.29
CA ASP A 64 33.31 4.84 14.60
C ASP A 64 33.28 5.40 13.16
N ASN A 65 32.09 5.39 12.54
CA ASN A 65 31.85 5.93 11.20
C ASN A 65 31.48 7.42 11.17
N GLY A 66 31.39 8.12 12.32
CA GLY A 66 31.23 9.58 12.37
C GLY A 66 29.90 10.09 12.96
N ALA A 67 29.10 9.24 13.58
CA ALA A 67 27.94 9.70 14.35
C ALA A 67 28.41 10.43 15.63
N ILE A 68 27.85 11.61 15.88
CA ILE A 68 28.20 12.48 17.02
C ILE A 68 27.11 12.56 18.09
N CYS A 69 25.89 12.18 17.72
CA CYS A 69 24.73 12.20 18.59
C CYS A 69 23.89 10.94 18.39
N TYR A 70 23.29 10.41 19.45
CA TYR A 70 22.33 9.33 19.33
C TYR A 70 21.03 9.59 20.09
N VAL A 71 19.94 9.01 19.60
CA VAL A 71 18.62 9.00 20.23
C VAL A 71 18.27 7.58 20.64
N ALA A 72 17.93 7.36 21.90
CA ALA A 72 17.61 6.03 22.43
C ALA A 72 16.63 6.11 23.60
N GLU A 73 16.02 4.99 23.99
CA GLU A 73 15.11 4.93 25.14
C GLU A 73 15.84 4.75 26.48
N GLN A 74 17.12 4.37 26.42
CA GLN A 74 18.05 4.25 27.56
C GLN A 74 19.47 4.61 27.13
N PRO A 75 20.34 5.01 28.07
CA PRO A 75 21.74 5.26 27.76
C PRO A 75 22.47 3.94 27.44
N TYR A 76 23.44 4.01 26.52
CA TYR A 76 24.31 2.91 26.14
C TYR A 76 25.79 3.26 26.38
N PRO A 77 26.59 2.36 27.01
CA PRO A 77 28.03 2.56 27.19
C PRO A 77 28.78 2.78 25.87
N GLU A 78 28.31 2.15 24.79
CA GLU A 78 28.87 2.26 23.44
C GLU A 78 28.79 3.70 22.89
N GLY A 79 27.85 4.48 23.36
CA GLY A 79 27.70 5.90 23.02
C GLY A 79 28.58 6.85 23.87
N LYS A 80 29.50 6.33 24.69
CA LYS A 80 30.37 7.19 25.51
C LYS A 80 31.16 8.17 24.64
N GLY A 81 31.07 9.46 24.96
CA GLY A 81 31.69 10.54 24.19
C GLY A 81 30.84 11.12 23.06
N MET A 82 29.67 10.56 22.80
CA MET A 82 28.65 11.15 21.93
C MET A 82 27.67 12.00 22.76
N HIS A 83 26.95 12.92 22.10
CA HIS A 83 25.75 13.50 22.68
C HIS A 83 24.64 12.43 22.74
N ALA A 84 23.91 12.38 23.85
CA ALA A 84 22.84 11.41 24.06
C ALA A 84 21.51 12.14 24.32
N LEU A 85 20.50 11.82 23.52
CA LEU A 85 19.11 12.22 23.72
C LEU A 85 18.30 11.00 24.14
N ILE A 86 18.02 10.89 25.43
CA ILE A 86 17.25 9.77 25.97
C ILE A 86 15.78 10.12 25.98
N VAL A 87 14.98 9.32 25.29
CA VAL A 87 13.57 9.58 24.99
C VAL A 87 12.64 8.49 25.53
N ARG A 88 11.34 8.80 25.59
CA ARG A 88 10.29 7.85 26.01
C ARG A 88 9.95 6.85 24.91
N ASP A 89 10.07 7.26 23.64
CA ASP A 89 9.74 6.48 22.44
C ASP A 89 10.65 6.96 21.31
N VAL A 90 11.56 6.09 20.88
CA VAL A 90 12.53 6.40 19.84
C VAL A 90 11.89 6.52 18.45
N SER A 91 10.80 5.80 18.20
CA SER A 91 10.09 5.86 16.91
C SER A 91 9.36 7.18 16.72
N LYS A 92 8.69 7.68 17.77
CA LYS A 92 8.08 9.03 17.78
C LYS A 92 9.13 10.12 17.66
N ALA A 93 10.23 9.99 18.41
CA ALA A 93 11.34 10.93 18.33
C ALA A 93 11.93 10.97 16.92
N MET A 94 12.13 9.82 16.28
CA MET A 94 12.63 9.73 14.91
C MET A 94 11.69 10.43 13.92
N ALA A 95 10.38 10.24 14.04
CA ALA A 95 9.40 10.90 13.15
C ALA A 95 9.50 12.44 13.25
N LEU A 96 9.47 12.99 14.46
CA LEU A 96 9.53 14.44 14.67
C LEU A 96 10.88 15.05 14.26
N LEU A 97 11.98 14.40 14.61
CA LEU A 97 13.31 14.92 14.29
C LEU A 97 13.63 14.78 12.80
N SER A 98 13.11 13.74 12.13
CA SER A 98 13.23 13.59 10.68
C SER A 98 12.42 14.67 9.95
N ALA A 99 11.17 14.91 10.36
CA ALA A 99 10.37 16.01 9.81
C ALA A 99 11.11 17.35 9.90
N ALA A 100 11.67 17.65 11.06
CA ALA A 100 12.43 18.90 11.28
C ALA A 100 13.74 18.94 10.48
N PHE A 101 14.49 17.83 10.41
CA PHE A 101 15.72 17.73 9.62
C PHE A 101 15.46 18.00 8.14
N PHE A 102 14.38 17.42 7.60
CA PHE A 102 13.93 17.60 6.22
C PHE A 102 13.05 18.86 6.03
N ARG A 103 13.02 19.79 7.01
CA ARG A 103 12.32 21.08 6.95
C ARG A 103 10.83 20.97 6.71
N PHE A 104 10.17 20.03 7.40
CA PHE A 104 8.72 19.84 7.38
C PHE A 104 8.12 19.77 5.96
N PRO A 105 8.58 18.81 5.10
CA PRO A 105 8.17 18.77 3.69
C PRO A 105 6.67 18.54 3.49
N GLN A 106 5.98 18.00 4.50
CA GLN A 106 4.53 17.86 4.49
C GLN A 106 3.78 19.18 4.43
N ASP A 107 4.39 20.29 4.85
CA ASP A 107 3.77 21.60 4.81
C ASP A 107 3.85 22.26 3.42
N ASP A 108 4.72 21.74 2.56
CA ASP A 108 4.91 22.16 1.16
C ASP A 108 4.10 21.32 0.17
N LEU A 109 3.40 20.27 0.64
CA LEU A 109 2.64 19.32 -0.18
C LEU A 109 1.16 19.28 0.23
N TYR A 110 0.27 19.11 -0.74
CA TYR A 110 -1.11 18.71 -0.47
C TYR A 110 -1.14 17.18 -0.28
N VAL A 111 -1.32 16.73 0.97
CA VAL A 111 -1.12 15.32 1.35
C VAL A 111 -2.46 14.59 1.43
N VAL A 112 -2.61 13.55 0.60
CA VAL A 112 -3.78 12.67 0.56
C VAL A 112 -3.41 11.27 0.98
N ALA A 113 -4.16 10.70 1.92
CA ALA A 113 -3.86 9.40 2.51
C ALA A 113 -5.03 8.43 2.42
N PHE A 114 -4.75 7.20 2.00
CA PHE A 114 -5.72 6.11 1.93
C PHE A 114 -5.43 5.04 2.98
N THR A 115 -6.45 4.68 3.80
CA THR A 115 -6.43 3.47 4.61
C THR A 115 -7.59 2.54 4.26
N GLY A 116 -7.46 1.29 4.61
CA GLY A 116 -8.42 0.23 4.37
C GLY A 116 -7.70 -1.12 4.38
N THR A 117 -8.44 -2.21 4.44
CA THR A 117 -7.85 -3.54 4.23
C THR A 117 -7.50 -3.71 2.75
N LYS A 118 -8.40 -3.33 1.86
CA LYS A 118 -8.28 -3.44 0.38
C LYS A 118 -8.43 -2.08 -0.30
N GLY A 119 -8.01 -1.99 -1.56
CA GLY A 119 -8.27 -0.85 -2.45
C GLY A 119 -7.32 0.34 -2.31
N LYS A 120 -6.48 0.42 -1.28
CA LYS A 120 -5.56 1.56 -1.05
C LYS A 120 -4.71 1.89 -2.28
N THR A 121 -3.99 0.90 -2.79
CA THR A 121 -3.11 1.06 -3.96
C THR A 121 -3.90 1.53 -5.17
N THR A 122 -5.02 0.88 -5.45
CA THR A 122 -5.86 1.21 -6.60
C THR A 122 -6.39 2.64 -6.53
N SER A 123 -6.96 3.03 -5.38
CA SER A 123 -7.46 4.39 -5.18
C SER A 123 -6.34 5.44 -5.27
N ALA A 124 -5.15 5.13 -4.73
CA ALA A 124 -4.00 6.02 -4.79
C ALA A 124 -3.52 6.25 -6.23
N TYR A 125 -3.42 5.18 -7.04
CA TYR A 125 -3.05 5.30 -8.46
C TYR A 125 -4.10 6.04 -9.27
N PHE A 126 -5.39 5.77 -9.06
CA PHE A 126 -6.47 6.49 -9.71
C PHE A 126 -6.42 8.00 -9.41
N LEU A 127 -6.26 8.35 -8.13
CA LEU A 127 -6.16 9.75 -7.74
C LEU A 127 -4.91 10.42 -8.33
N LYS A 128 -3.75 9.74 -8.26
CA LYS A 128 -2.52 10.23 -8.88
C LYS A 128 -2.70 10.50 -10.37
N GLY A 129 -3.30 9.57 -11.12
CA GLY A 129 -3.54 9.72 -12.56
C GLY A 129 -4.40 10.95 -12.88
N MET A 130 -5.46 11.21 -12.09
CA MET A 130 -6.29 12.40 -12.25
C MET A 130 -5.55 13.69 -11.92
N LEU A 131 -4.82 13.73 -10.79
CA LEU A 131 -4.05 14.89 -10.38
C LEU A 131 -2.93 15.20 -11.38
N ASP A 132 -2.20 14.19 -11.85
CA ASP A 132 -1.14 14.36 -12.84
C ASP A 132 -1.65 14.94 -14.17
N GLN A 133 -2.83 14.49 -14.60
CA GLN A 133 -3.47 15.04 -15.80
C GLN A 133 -3.80 16.53 -15.65
N ALA A 134 -4.11 16.97 -14.43
CA ALA A 134 -4.48 18.36 -14.14
C ALA A 134 -3.27 19.26 -13.83
N ASN A 135 -2.24 18.74 -13.18
CA ASN A 135 -1.10 19.52 -12.69
C ASN A 135 0.20 19.32 -13.46
N GLY A 136 0.16 18.57 -14.57
CA GLY A 136 1.33 18.32 -15.44
C GLY A 136 2.34 17.35 -14.83
N GLY A 137 1.88 16.31 -14.12
CA GLY A 137 2.72 15.26 -13.57
C GLY A 137 3.40 15.63 -12.24
N LYS A 138 2.83 16.56 -11.48
CA LYS A 138 3.41 17.04 -10.22
C LYS A 138 2.81 16.37 -8.99
N THR A 139 2.50 15.08 -9.06
CA THR A 139 1.95 14.30 -7.95
C THR A 139 2.91 13.18 -7.55
N ALA A 140 3.46 13.27 -6.36
CA ALA A 140 4.23 12.20 -5.73
C ALA A 140 3.32 11.05 -5.29
N LEU A 141 3.87 9.84 -5.20
CA LEU A 141 3.16 8.64 -4.75
C LEU A 141 4.02 7.88 -3.76
N ILE A 142 3.42 7.41 -2.67
CA ILE A 142 4.00 6.42 -1.76
C ILE A 142 3.02 5.27 -1.64
N SER A 143 3.38 4.10 -2.15
CA SER A 143 2.46 2.96 -2.27
C SER A 143 3.11 1.62 -1.96
N SER A 144 2.34 0.55 -2.01
CA SER A 144 2.86 -0.82 -1.85
C SER A 144 3.63 -1.32 -3.08
N VAL A 145 3.50 -0.66 -4.22
CA VAL A 145 4.08 -1.08 -5.51
C VAL A 145 5.37 -0.32 -5.78
N ASN A 146 5.27 0.99 -5.90
CA ASN A 146 6.42 1.87 -6.08
C ASN A 146 6.19 3.23 -5.40
N ASP A 147 7.29 3.89 -5.11
CA ASP A 147 7.32 5.28 -4.67
C ASP A 147 7.75 6.16 -5.85
N VAL A 148 7.09 7.31 -6.01
CA VAL A 148 7.37 8.29 -7.07
C VAL A 148 7.60 9.63 -6.40
N VAL A 149 8.83 10.13 -6.50
CA VAL A 149 9.26 11.38 -5.83
C VAL A 149 9.63 12.49 -6.82
N GLY A 150 9.32 12.32 -8.09
CA GLY A 150 9.61 13.31 -9.13
C GLY A 150 9.05 12.90 -10.50
N PRO A 151 9.17 13.78 -11.51
CA PRO A 151 8.56 13.56 -12.81
C PRO A 151 9.36 12.64 -13.74
N LYS A 152 10.60 12.29 -13.39
CA LYS A 152 11.47 11.49 -14.25
C LYS A 152 11.34 9.99 -13.93
N PRO A 153 11.64 9.10 -14.89
CA PRO A 153 11.63 7.66 -14.65
C PRO A 153 12.51 7.21 -13.47
N GLU A 154 13.68 7.81 -13.29
CA GLU A 154 14.60 7.53 -12.20
C GLU A 154 14.10 7.99 -10.83
N ASP A 155 13.12 8.87 -10.79
CA ASP A 155 12.46 9.32 -9.56
C ASP A 155 11.37 8.33 -9.09
N SER A 156 11.18 7.23 -9.82
CA SER A 156 10.28 6.13 -9.46
C SER A 156 11.09 4.90 -9.10
N PHE A 157 10.87 4.37 -7.90
CA PHE A 157 11.58 3.19 -7.41
C PHE A 157 10.64 2.25 -6.66
N LYS A 158 11.04 0.99 -6.55
CA LYS A 158 10.25 -0.02 -5.87
C LYS A 158 10.16 0.27 -4.38
N SER A 159 8.93 0.24 -3.86
CA SER A 159 8.68 0.40 -2.42
C SER A 159 9.18 -0.81 -1.62
N SER A 160 9.81 -0.54 -0.50
CA SER A 160 10.21 -1.57 0.47
C SER A 160 9.10 -1.90 1.47
N LEU A 161 8.24 -0.93 1.75
CA LEU A 161 7.10 -1.01 2.68
C LEU A 161 5.94 -0.19 2.12
N THR A 162 4.71 -0.62 2.38
CA THR A 162 3.48 0.15 2.01
C THR A 162 3.52 1.59 2.53
N THR A 163 4.06 1.79 3.72
CA THR A 163 4.35 3.11 4.31
C THR A 163 5.76 3.04 4.85
N PRO A 164 6.71 3.82 4.32
CA PRO A 164 8.11 3.82 4.73
C PRO A 164 8.32 4.10 6.22
N GLU A 165 9.51 3.81 6.74
CA GLU A 165 9.93 4.27 8.05
C GLU A 165 9.97 5.81 8.07
N SER A 166 9.71 6.44 9.21
CA SER A 166 9.51 7.89 9.26
C SER A 166 10.68 8.70 8.67
N LEU A 167 11.92 8.26 8.90
CA LEU A 167 13.08 8.94 8.32
C LEU A 167 13.06 8.90 6.79
N ASP A 168 12.80 7.73 6.22
CA ASP A 168 12.72 7.54 4.78
C ASP A 168 11.53 8.29 4.20
N LEU A 169 10.36 8.24 4.87
CA LEU A 169 9.16 8.96 4.47
C LEU A 169 9.40 10.47 4.33
N PHE A 170 9.99 11.12 5.35
CA PHE A 170 10.25 12.55 5.28
C PHE A 170 11.38 12.92 4.31
N ARG A 171 12.36 12.04 4.11
CA ARG A 171 13.36 12.19 3.06
C ARG A 171 12.71 12.17 1.67
N ASP A 172 11.84 11.21 1.42
CA ASP A 172 11.16 11.04 0.14
C ASP A 172 10.18 12.18 -0.12
N MET A 173 9.45 12.65 0.90
CA MET A 173 8.64 13.87 0.83
C MET A 173 9.50 15.10 0.46
N ARG A 174 10.67 15.27 1.10
CA ARG A 174 11.58 16.39 0.79
C ARG A 174 12.11 16.30 -0.64
N THR A 175 12.49 15.10 -1.07
CA THR A 175 12.91 14.86 -2.45
C THR A 175 11.79 15.21 -3.44
N ALA A 176 10.54 14.86 -3.12
CA ALA A 176 9.38 15.21 -3.94
C ALA A 176 9.21 16.73 -4.05
N VAL A 177 9.30 17.47 -2.94
CA VAL A 177 9.22 18.93 -2.97
C VAL A 177 10.38 19.55 -3.78
N ASP A 178 11.61 19.06 -3.59
CA ASP A 178 12.79 19.55 -4.32
C ASP A 178 12.69 19.24 -5.83
N ASN A 179 12.00 18.18 -6.22
CA ASN A 179 11.67 17.84 -7.60
C ASN A 179 10.43 18.58 -8.15
N GLY A 180 9.86 19.51 -7.38
CA GLY A 180 8.75 20.37 -7.81
C GLY A 180 7.37 19.72 -7.74
N MET A 181 7.22 18.61 -7.00
CA MET A 181 5.92 18.03 -6.71
C MET A 181 5.11 18.95 -5.79
N THR A 182 3.80 19.00 -6.01
CA THR A 182 2.87 19.84 -5.24
C THR A 182 1.85 19.01 -4.44
N HIS A 183 1.67 17.76 -4.82
CA HIS A 183 0.74 16.83 -4.19
C HIS A 183 1.49 15.55 -3.82
N LEU A 184 1.06 14.92 -2.73
CA LEU A 184 1.45 13.58 -2.35
C LEU A 184 0.21 12.73 -2.13
N VAL A 185 0.13 11.63 -2.84
CA VAL A 185 -0.87 10.57 -2.59
C VAL A 185 -0.15 9.41 -1.93
N MET A 186 -0.65 8.94 -0.78
CA MET A 186 0.03 7.87 -0.05
C MET A 186 -0.90 6.82 0.54
N GLU A 187 -0.42 5.59 0.61
CA GLU A 187 -1.04 4.53 1.39
C GLU A 187 -0.58 4.62 2.85
N VAL A 188 -1.53 4.55 3.79
CA VAL A 188 -1.23 4.48 5.22
C VAL A 188 -1.75 3.17 5.78
N SER A 189 -0.82 2.25 6.05
CA SER A 189 -1.12 0.96 6.64
C SER A 189 -1.39 1.07 8.14
N SER A 190 -2.07 0.08 8.72
CA SER A 190 -2.24 0.01 10.18
C SER A 190 -0.91 -0.07 10.92
N GLN A 191 0.07 -0.77 10.34
CA GLN A 191 1.43 -0.86 10.89
C GLN A 191 2.16 0.49 10.90
N ALA A 192 1.80 1.43 10.02
CA ALA A 192 2.38 2.77 10.03
C ALA A 192 2.06 3.52 11.34
N TYR A 193 0.83 3.41 11.81
CA TYR A 193 0.43 3.96 13.11
C TYR A 193 0.98 3.13 14.28
N LYS A 194 0.88 1.80 14.22
CA LYS A 194 1.41 0.93 15.27
C LYS A 194 2.90 1.15 15.56
N LYS A 195 3.67 1.45 14.51
CA LYS A 195 5.13 1.68 14.60
C LYS A 195 5.52 3.16 14.55
N ASN A 196 4.58 4.06 14.71
CA ASN A 196 4.78 5.52 14.72
C ASN A 196 5.50 6.08 13.48
N ARG A 197 5.37 5.43 12.31
CA ARG A 197 6.02 5.87 11.06
C ARG A 197 5.50 7.20 10.55
N VAL A 198 4.23 7.48 10.83
CA VAL A 198 3.50 8.70 10.42
C VAL A 198 3.18 9.61 11.60
N PHE A 199 3.86 9.44 12.73
CA PHE A 199 3.62 10.25 13.93
C PHE A 199 3.90 11.74 13.64
N GLY A 200 2.92 12.59 13.98
CA GLY A 200 2.99 14.05 13.75
C GLY A 200 2.50 14.49 12.36
N LEU A 201 2.16 13.59 11.44
CA LEU A 201 1.55 13.96 10.17
C LEU A 201 0.06 14.29 10.35
N THR A 202 -0.37 15.36 9.67
CA THR A 202 -1.77 15.69 9.43
C THR A 202 -2.00 15.71 7.92
N TYR A 203 -3.08 15.05 7.47
CA TYR A 203 -3.40 14.93 6.07
C TYR A 203 -4.47 15.95 5.66
N ASP A 204 -4.38 16.47 4.43
CA ASP A 204 -5.42 17.32 3.88
C ASP A 204 -6.69 16.52 3.59
N LEU A 205 -6.52 15.31 3.05
CA LEU A 205 -7.62 14.34 2.85
C LEU A 205 -7.22 12.98 3.42
N GLY A 206 -8.09 12.37 4.21
CA GLY A 206 -7.96 11.00 4.69
C GLY A 206 -9.14 10.13 4.24
N PHE A 207 -8.83 8.96 3.68
CA PHE A 207 -9.82 8.03 3.16
C PHE A 207 -9.88 6.75 3.98
N PHE A 208 -11.09 6.34 4.36
CA PHE A 208 -11.35 5.03 4.93
C PHE A 208 -12.19 4.20 3.95
N LEU A 209 -11.54 3.26 3.26
CA LEU A 209 -12.17 2.51 2.16
C LEU A 209 -13.00 1.33 2.66
N ASN A 210 -12.43 0.52 3.55
CA ASN A 210 -13.06 -0.69 4.10
C ASN A 210 -12.21 -1.27 5.23
N ILE A 211 -12.81 -2.21 5.99
CA ILE A 211 -12.08 -3.01 6.98
C ILE A 211 -12.63 -4.44 7.03
N SER A 212 -11.72 -5.39 7.12
CA SER A 212 -11.97 -6.80 7.41
C SER A 212 -10.79 -7.38 8.19
N PRO A 213 -10.94 -8.48 8.92
CA PRO A 213 -9.82 -9.10 9.64
C PRO A 213 -8.65 -9.40 8.71
N ASP A 214 -7.48 -8.83 9.02
CA ASP A 214 -6.21 -9.05 8.33
C ASP A 214 -5.07 -8.64 9.25
N HIS A 215 -3.84 -9.08 8.98
CA HIS A 215 -2.65 -8.69 9.75
C HIS A 215 -2.75 -8.98 11.26
N ILE A 216 -3.41 -10.06 11.67
CA ILE A 216 -3.50 -10.51 13.05
C ILE A 216 -2.51 -11.66 13.26
N GLY A 217 -1.54 -11.48 14.17
CA GLY A 217 -0.50 -12.47 14.40
C GLY A 217 0.58 -11.99 15.38
N PRO A 218 1.52 -12.87 15.77
CA PRO A 218 2.52 -12.57 16.79
C PRO A 218 3.41 -11.36 16.50
N ASN A 219 3.72 -11.10 15.22
CA ASN A 219 4.57 -9.99 14.77
C ASN A 219 3.78 -8.85 14.13
N GLU A 220 2.46 -8.91 14.19
CA GLU A 220 1.53 -7.97 13.57
C GLU A 220 0.61 -7.37 14.65
N HIS A 221 -0.70 -7.30 14.41
CA HIS A 221 -1.66 -6.88 15.44
C HIS A 221 -2.04 -8.05 16.36
N PRO A 222 -2.11 -7.86 17.68
CA PRO A 222 -2.49 -8.94 18.59
C PRO A 222 -3.94 -9.38 18.43
N ASN A 223 -4.81 -8.48 17.94
CA ASN A 223 -6.22 -8.74 17.70
C ASN A 223 -6.81 -7.70 16.72
N PHE A 224 -8.06 -7.92 16.34
CA PHE A 224 -8.78 -7.03 15.43
C PHE A 224 -9.00 -5.62 16.01
N ALA A 225 -9.23 -5.49 17.31
CA ALA A 225 -9.45 -4.18 17.95
C ALA A 225 -8.20 -3.27 17.81
N ASP A 226 -7.00 -3.81 18.01
CA ASP A 226 -5.73 -3.08 17.78
C ASP A 226 -5.55 -2.70 16.30
N TYR A 227 -5.92 -3.61 15.38
CA TYR A 227 -5.89 -3.35 13.95
C TYR A 227 -6.84 -2.21 13.53
N LEU A 228 -8.10 -2.27 13.99
CA LEU A 228 -9.08 -1.21 13.78
C LEU A 228 -8.62 0.11 14.40
N HIS A 229 -8.20 0.10 15.68
CA HIS A 229 -7.72 1.29 16.37
C HIS A 229 -6.61 2.01 15.59
N CYS A 230 -5.63 1.26 15.09
CA CYS A 230 -4.55 1.84 14.29
C CYS A 230 -5.06 2.50 13.00
N LYS A 231 -6.06 1.91 12.32
CA LYS A 231 -6.63 2.51 11.10
C LYS A 231 -7.48 3.75 11.39
N LEU A 232 -8.20 3.77 12.51
CA LEU A 232 -8.99 4.92 12.95
C LEU A 232 -8.14 6.18 13.13
N GLN A 233 -6.85 6.04 13.43
CA GLN A 233 -5.93 7.17 13.59
C GLN A 233 -5.82 8.02 12.32
N LEU A 234 -6.02 7.46 11.13
CA LEU A 234 -6.03 8.27 9.90
C LEU A 234 -7.17 9.28 9.93
N MET A 235 -8.34 8.86 10.37
CA MET A 235 -9.50 9.76 10.47
C MET A 235 -9.26 10.90 11.47
N VAL A 236 -8.63 10.58 12.61
CA VAL A 236 -8.28 11.56 13.65
C VAL A 236 -7.24 12.57 13.16
N ASN A 237 -6.36 12.18 12.24
CA ASN A 237 -5.26 13.03 11.76
C ASN A 237 -5.53 13.63 10.37
N SER A 238 -6.80 13.74 9.95
CA SER A 238 -7.17 14.29 8.64
C SER A 238 -8.03 15.55 8.77
N ARG A 239 -7.74 16.56 7.95
CA ARG A 239 -8.52 17.82 7.89
C ARG A 239 -9.89 17.61 7.23
N LYS A 240 -9.96 16.73 6.25
CA LYS A 240 -11.21 16.25 5.64
C LYS A 240 -11.18 14.73 5.60
N CYS A 241 -12.31 14.11 5.92
CA CYS A 241 -12.45 12.64 5.94
C CYS A 241 -13.41 12.18 4.85
N ILE A 242 -13.05 11.14 4.12
CA ILE A 242 -13.89 10.50 3.12
C ILE A 242 -14.07 9.03 3.53
N ILE A 243 -15.30 8.62 3.79
CA ILE A 243 -15.61 7.31 4.39
C ILE A 243 -16.57 6.56 3.49
N ASN A 244 -16.24 5.31 3.18
CA ASN A 244 -17.18 4.38 2.57
C ASN A 244 -18.23 3.98 3.61
N ALA A 245 -19.49 4.33 3.38
CA ALA A 245 -20.58 4.05 4.32
C ALA A 245 -20.98 2.56 4.36
N GLU A 246 -20.56 1.76 3.38
CA GLU A 246 -20.80 0.32 3.32
C GLU A 246 -19.85 -0.49 4.23
N THR A 247 -18.83 0.16 4.80
CA THR A 247 -17.83 -0.55 5.60
C THR A 247 -18.41 -1.01 6.94
N VAL A 248 -18.03 -2.20 7.37
CA VAL A 248 -18.31 -2.64 8.75
C VAL A 248 -17.62 -1.71 9.75
N HIS A 249 -18.12 -1.60 10.97
CA HIS A 249 -17.63 -0.66 11.99
C HIS A 249 -17.74 0.82 11.60
N PHE A 250 -18.70 1.16 10.73
CA PHE A 250 -18.93 2.52 10.28
C PHE A 250 -19.08 3.52 11.43
N ASP A 251 -19.85 3.18 12.47
CA ASP A 251 -20.10 4.08 13.59
C ASP A 251 -18.81 4.46 14.34
N GLU A 252 -17.89 3.50 14.55
CA GLU A 252 -16.60 3.74 15.19
C GLU A 252 -15.68 4.59 14.29
N ILE A 253 -15.72 4.36 12.98
CA ILE A 253 -14.94 5.11 12.01
C ILE A 253 -15.43 6.56 11.91
N TYR A 254 -16.73 6.75 11.83
CA TYR A 254 -17.36 8.08 11.81
C TYR A 254 -17.13 8.83 13.12
N ALA A 255 -17.28 8.15 14.27
CA ALA A 255 -16.98 8.72 15.58
C ALA A 255 -15.51 9.18 15.67
N ALA A 256 -14.56 8.37 15.19
CA ALA A 256 -13.15 8.77 15.15
C ALA A 256 -12.93 10.03 14.31
N ALA A 257 -13.55 10.12 13.13
CA ALA A 257 -13.46 11.31 12.27
C ALA A 257 -14.01 12.57 12.97
N THR A 258 -15.13 12.47 13.66
CA THR A 258 -15.77 13.60 14.36
C THR A 258 -15.03 14.10 15.60
N THR A 259 -14.00 13.37 16.08
CA THR A 259 -13.19 13.84 17.22
C THR A 259 -12.35 15.06 16.89
N THR A 260 -11.94 15.23 15.64
CA THR A 260 -11.02 16.30 15.19
C THR A 260 -11.52 17.05 13.97
N THR A 261 -12.44 16.47 13.18
CA THR A 261 -12.91 17.01 11.92
C THR A 261 -14.38 17.48 12.05
N ASN A 262 -14.65 18.69 11.56
CA ASN A 262 -16.03 19.21 11.49
C ASN A 262 -16.88 18.28 10.59
N PRO A 263 -18.11 17.90 10.97
CA PRO A 263 -19.02 17.10 10.14
C PRO A 263 -19.20 17.61 8.71
N ASP A 264 -19.16 18.92 8.48
CA ASP A 264 -19.21 19.53 7.14
C ASP A 264 -18.00 19.15 6.26
N SER A 265 -16.91 18.72 6.87
CA SER A 265 -15.69 18.25 6.22
C SER A 265 -15.56 16.72 6.18
N ILE A 266 -16.59 15.99 6.61
CA ILE A 266 -16.69 14.54 6.51
C ILE A 266 -17.64 14.19 5.36
N TYR A 267 -17.17 13.43 4.39
CA TYR A 267 -17.92 13.03 3.20
C TYR A 267 -18.15 11.53 3.20
N LEU A 268 -19.38 11.11 2.90
CA LEU A 268 -19.76 9.71 2.82
C LEU A 268 -20.05 9.31 1.37
N PHE A 269 -19.62 8.13 0.97
CA PHE A 269 -19.99 7.55 -0.32
C PHE A 269 -20.44 6.09 -0.16
N ALA A 270 -21.33 5.65 -1.06
CA ALA A 270 -21.84 4.29 -1.12
C ALA A 270 -22.41 3.98 -2.51
N ARG A 271 -22.67 2.70 -2.78
CA ARG A 271 -23.47 2.27 -3.94
C ARG A 271 -24.87 2.90 -3.91
N GLU A 272 -25.47 3.08 -5.07
CA GLU A 272 -26.79 3.71 -5.20
C GLU A 272 -27.87 2.95 -4.39
N ASN A 273 -27.84 1.63 -4.44
CA ASN A 273 -28.79 0.74 -3.77
C ASN A 273 -28.44 0.42 -2.30
N PHE A 274 -27.37 1.01 -1.76
CA PHE A 274 -27.02 0.80 -0.36
C PHE A 274 -28.03 1.48 0.56
N GLU A 275 -28.63 0.69 1.46
CA GLU A 275 -29.54 1.15 2.50
C GLU A 275 -29.03 0.70 3.87
N ASN A 276 -28.97 1.62 4.81
CA ASN A 276 -28.70 1.35 6.20
C ASN A 276 -29.66 2.17 7.06
N PRO A 277 -30.73 1.56 7.60
CA PRO A 277 -31.73 2.27 8.41
C PRO A 277 -31.19 2.88 9.69
N ASN A 278 -30.00 2.42 10.13
CA ASN A 278 -29.34 2.96 11.32
C ASN A 278 -28.42 4.16 11.01
N LEU A 279 -28.19 4.45 9.74
CA LEU A 279 -27.33 5.55 9.32
C LEU A 279 -28.04 6.90 9.58
N LYS A 280 -27.49 7.68 10.54
CA LYS A 280 -28.07 8.96 10.96
C LYS A 280 -27.58 10.17 10.18
N VAL A 281 -26.67 9.96 9.25
CA VAL A 281 -26.04 11.01 8.44
C VAL A 281 -26.28 10.74 6.96
N PRO A 282 -26.47 11.79 6.13
CA PRO A 282 -26.73 11.61 4.71
C PRO A 282 -25.49 11.09 3.98
N ILE A 283 -25.69 10.22 2.98
CA ILE A 283 -24.66 9.84 2.03
C ILE A 283 -24.50 10.97 1.02
N ASP A 284 -23.28 11.47 0.86
CA ASP A 284 -22.97 12.62 0.00
C ASP A 284 -22.82 12.22 -1.45
N PHE A 285 -22.24 11.06 -1.73
CA PHE A 285 -22.00 10.56 -3.07
C PHE A 285 -22.55 9.14 -3.21
N ARG A 286 -23.21 8.90 -4.33
CA ARG A 286 -23.68 7.56 -4.70
C ARG A 286 -23.11 7.18 -6.05
N PHE A 287 -22.78 5.89 -6.22
CA PHE A 287 -22.34 5.36 -7.50
C PHE A 287 -23.17 4.15 -7.90
N ALA A 288 -23.37 4.01 -9.21
CA ALA A 288 -24.12 2.90 -9.79
C ALA A 288 -23.32 2.31 -10.95
N SER A 289 -23.23 0.98 -10.99
CA SER A 289 -22.69 0.25 -12.12
C SER A 289 -23.51 0.53 -13.37
N GLN A 290 -22.85 0.69 -14.48
CA GLN A 290 -23.46 0.67 -15.82
C GLN A 290 -23.16 -0.68 -16.47
N GLU A 291 -23.46 -0.86 -17.75
CA GLU A 291 -23.18 -2.09 -18.47
C GLU A 291 -21.73 -2.53 -18.29
N LEU A 292 -21.57 -3.78 -17.84
CA LEU A 292 -20.25 -4.43 -17.72
C LEU A 292 -19.78 -4.81 -19.14
N ASP A 293 -18.67 -4.21 -19.56
CA ASP A 293 -17.94 -4.63 -20.76
C ASP A 293 -16.66 -5.35 -20.28
N MET A 294 -16.33 -6.48 -20.90
CA MET A 294 -15.12 -7.26 -20.60
C MET A 294 -13.80 -6.49 -20.83
N LYS A 295 -13.88 -5.24 -21.32
CA LYS A 295 -12.73 -4.38 -21.61
C LYS A 295 -12.60 -3.22 -20.64
N GLU A 296 -13.71 -2.77 -20.05
CA GLU A 296 -13.74 -1.59 -19.20
C GLU A 296 -14.89 -1.67 -18.17
N THR A 297 -14.64 -1.13 -16.99
CA THR A 297 -15.66 -0.94 -15.95
C THR A 297 -16.28 0.45 -16.14
N ARG A 298 -17.63 0.53 -16.26
CA ARG A 298 -18.37 1.78 -16.39
C ARG A 298 -19.30 1.97 -15.22
N PHE A 299 -19.29 3.17 -14.67
CA PHE A 299 -20.17 3.52 -13.56
C PHE A 299 -20.53 5.01 -13.60
N LYS A 300 -21.60 5.37 -12.92
CA LYS A 300 -22.05 6.75 -12.77
C LYS A 300 -21.91 7.20 -11.33
N LEU A 301 -21.39 8.40 -11.14
CA LEU A 301 -21.29 9.06 -9.84
C LEU A 301 -22.37 10.14 -9.71
N TYR A 302 -23.08 10.14 -8.59
CA TYR A 302 -24.12 11.10 -8.23
C TYR A 302 -23.70 11.90 -7.01
N CYS A 303 -23.69 13.23 -7.12
CA CYS A 303 -23.56 14.14 -5.99
C CYS A 303 -24.93 14.31 -5.32
N ALA A 304 -25.19 13.60 -4.22
CA ALA A 304 -26.51 13.49 -3.61
C ALA A 304 -26.81 14.63 -2.62
N SER A 305 -25.85 15.03 -1.77
CA SER A 305 -26.03 16.11 -0.79
C SER A 305 -25.70 17.49 -1.37
N ASP A 306 -26.16 18.55 -0.69
CA ASP A 306 -25.89 19.93 -1.12
C ASP A 306 -24.40 20.30 -1.03
N LYS A 307 -23.64 19.73 -0.09
CA LYS A 307 -22.19 19.92 -0.04
C LYS A 307 -21.48 19.18 -1.18
N ALA A 308 -21.95 17.99 -1.57
CA ALA A 308 -21.42 17.24 -2.68
C ALA A 308 -21.71 17.90 -4.04
N LYS A 309 -22.90 18.48 -4.23
CA LYS A 309 -23.29 19.21 -5.45
C LYS A 309 -22.40 20.41 -5.77
N LYS A 310 -21.65 20.91 -4.78
CA LYS A 310 -20.65 21.98 -5.00
C LYS A 310 -19.41 21.48 -5.74
N LEU A 311 -19.20 20.18 -5.80
CA LEU A 311 -18.08 19.56 -6.52
C LEU A 311 -18.54 19.20 -7.93
N PRO A 312 -17.89 19.72 -8.98
CA PRO A 312 -18.30 19.50 -10.36
C PRO A 312 -17.82 18.13 -10.90
N ILE A 313 -18.14 17.04 -10.18
CA ILE A 313 -17.68 15.68 -10.48
C ILE A 313 -18.82 14.67 -10.73
N ASN A 314 -20.06 15.15 -10.80
CA ASN A 314 -21.21 14.29 -11.13
C ASN A 314 -21.15 13.87 -12.60
N GLY A 315 -21.31 12.58 -12.90
CA GLY A 315 -21.30 12.09 -14.28
C GLY A 315 -20.87 10.65 -14.45
N ASP A 316 -20.64 10.25 -15.70
CA ASP A 316 -20.27 8.90 -16.10
C ASP A 316 -18.75 8.76 -16.16
N TYR A 317 -18.25 7.60 -15.69
CA TYR A 317 -16.83 7.30 -15.64
C TYR A 317 -16.54 5.93 -16.23
N THR A 318 -15.36 5.79 -16.81
CA THR A 318 -14.86 4.55 -17.40
C THR A 318 -13.46 4.25 -16.87
N LEU A 319 -13.22 3.01 -16.47
CA LEU A 319 -11.92 2.49 -16.04
C LEU A 319 -11.51 1.35 -16.96
N LYS A 320 -10.26 1.30 -17.38
CA LYS A 320 -9.70 0.12 -18.06
C LYS A 320 -9.47 -1.06 -17.12
N MET A 321 -9.47 -0.82 -15.82
CA MET A 321 -9.37 -1.91 -14.82
C MET A 321 -10.73 -2.54 -14.60
N LEU A 322 -10.79 -3.86 -14.75
CA LEU A 322 -11.99 -4.65 -14.55
C LEU A 322 -12.31 -4.85 -13.06
N GLY A 323 -13.56 -5.10 -12.76
CA GLY A 323 -14.07 -5.46 -11.44
C GLY A 323 -14.90 -4.37 -10.77
N ASP A 324 -16.08 -4.77 -10.29
CA ASP A 324 -17.06 -3.91 -9.62
C ASP A 324 -16.51 -3.24 -8.34
N PHE A 325 -15.55 -3.89 -7.67
CA PHE A 325 -14.83 -3.29 -6.54
C PHE A 325 -13.98 -2.07 -6.96
N ASN A 326 -13.61 -1.95 -8.24
CA ASN A 326 -12.89 -0.79 -8.74
C ASN A 326 -13.79 0.44 -8.94
N GLU A 327 -15.10 0.28 -9.02
CA GLU A 327 -16.05 1.38 -8.98
C GLU A 327 -15.99 2.13 -7.64
N SER A 328 -15.96 1.38 -6.53
CA SER A 328 -15.80 1.96 -5.19
C SER A 328 -14.44 2.64 -5.02
N ASN A 329 -13.35 2.00 -5.50
CA ASN A 329 -12.01 2.58 -5.46
C ASN A 329 -11.91 3.84 -6.33
N GLY A 330 -12.51 3.82 -7.53
CA GLY A 330 -12.61 4.96 -8.45
C GLY A 330 -13.43 6.09 -7.86
N THR A 331 -14.58 5.78 -7.27
CA THR A 331 -15.45 6.76 -6.60
C THR A 331 -14.69 7.50 -5.50
N ALA A 332 -13.99 6.78 -4.61
CA ALA A 332 -13.17 7.40 -3.58
C ALA A 332 -12.12 8.35 -4.20
N ALA A 333 -11.40 7.90 -5.21
CA ALA A 333 -10.38 8.71 -5.88
C ALA A 333 -10.97 9.96 -6.58
N ILE A 334 -12.13 9.83 -7.25
CA ILE A 334 -12.81 10.95 -7.92
C ILE A 334 -13.28 12.01 -6.90
N ILE A 335 -13.80 11.59 -5.75
CA ILE A 335 -14.14 12.51 -4.66
C ILE A 335 -12.90 13.28 -4.22
N GLY A 336 -11.76 12.60 -4.05
CA GLY A 336 -10.48 13.23 -3.71
C GLY A 336 -10.03 14.24 -4.76
N ALA A 337 -10.13 13.89 -6.03
CA ALA A 337 -9.80 14.79 -7.13
C ALA A 337 -10.72 16.03 -7.16
N GLY A 338 -12.03 15.84 -6.96
CA GLY A 338 -12.98 16.96 -6.83
C GLY A 338 -12.70 17.87 -5.64
N LEU A 339 -12.33 17.30 -4.48
CA LEU A 339 -11.91 18.08 -3.30
C LEU A 339 -10.58 18.81 -3.50
N ALA A 340 -9.74 18.33 -4.42
CA ALA A 340 -8.52 19.00 -4.88
C ALA A 340 -8.79 20.03 -6.01
N GLY A 341 -10.05 20.20 -6.42
CA GLY A 341 -10.46 21.23 -7.37
C GLY A 341 -10.63 20.78 -8.83
N LEU A 342 -10.57 19.49 -9.12
CA LEU A 342 -10.80 18.96 -10.47
C LEU A 342 -12.30 18.89 -10.78
N ASN A 343 -12.62 19.05 -12.07
CA ASN A 343 -13.97 18.84 -12.59
C ASN A 343 -14.14 17.43 -13.21
N HIS A 344 -15.38 17.10 -13.62
CA HIS A 344 -15.72 15.81 -14.23
C HIS A 344 -14.82 15.43 -15.40
N ASP A 345 -14.62 16.33 -16.37
CA ASP A 345 -13.86 16.02 -17.59
C ASP A 345 -12.38 15.72 -17.28
N GLN A 346 -11.78 16.45 -16.34
CA GLN A 346 -10.43 16.22 -15.87
C GLN A 346 -10.32 14.87 -15.16
N CYS A 347 -11.28 14.55 -14.28
CA CYS A 347 -11.33 13.28 -13.58
C CYS A 347 -11.54 12.12 -14.54
N ALA A 348 -12.52 12.21 -15.44
CA ALA A 348 -12.84 11.15 -16.41
C ALA A 348 -11.65 10.84 -17.34
N LYS A 349 -10.97 11.89 -17.83
CA LYS A 349 -9.77 11.73 -18.65
C LYS A 349 -8.60 11.13 -17.87
N GLY A 350 -8.38 11.58 -16.61
CA GLY A 350 -7.24 11.18 -15.81
C GLY A 350 -7.34 9.77 -15.24
N ILE A 351 -8.56 9.27 -14.99
CA ILE A 351 -8.76 7.94 -14.37
C ILE A 351 -8.82 6.81 -15.40
N ARG A 352 -9.28 7.08 -16.61
CA ARG A 352 -9.65 6.08 -17.60
C ARG A 352 -8.54 5.07 -17.90
N ASP A 353 -7.34 5.56 -18.17
CA ASP A 353 -6.22 4.78 -18.69
C ASP A 353 -5.21 4.39 -17.60
N VAL A 354 -5.57 4.58 -16.32
CA VAL A 354 -4.69 4.20 -15.20
C VAL A 354 -4.54 2.69 -15.16
N THR A 355 -3.30 2.24 -15.14
CA THR A 355 -2.91 0.85 -14.91
C THR A 355 -2.02 0.75 -13.68
N ILE A 356 -2.10 -0.35 -12.97
CA ILE A 356 -1.33 -0.57 -11.75
C ILE A 356 -0.49 -1.84 -11.94
N PRO A 357 0.85 -1.75 -11.87
CA PRO A 357 1.69 -2.92 -12.06
C PRO A 357 1.29 -4.06 -11.10
N GLY A 358 0.99 -5.24 -11.63
CA GLY A 358 0.61 -6.44 -10.87
C GLY A 358 -0.79 -6.40 -10.23
N ARG A 359 -1.69 -5.53 -10.69
CA ARG A 359 -3.09 -5.49 -10.25
C ARG A 359 -3.99 -5.62 -11.46
N MET A 360 -4.79 -6.68 -11.52
CA MET A 360 -5.73 -6.92 -12.63
C MET A 360 -5.11 -6.66 -14.01
N GLN A 361 -3.84 -7.02 -14.19
CA GLN A 361 -3.22 -6.95 -15.51
C GLN A 361 -3.70 -8.12 -16.35
N THR A 362 -4.45 -7.81 -17.38
CA THR A 362 -5.12 -8.79 -18.23
C THR A 362 -4.54 -8.81 -19.63
N GLU A 363 -4.36 -10.00 -20.20
CA GLU A 363 -4.01 -10.18 -21.58
C GLU A 363 -4.86 -11.30 -22.21
N ARG A 364 -5.62 -10.97 -23.24
CA ARG A 364 -6.39 -11.96 -24.00
C ARG A 364 -5.51 -12.57 -25.08
N THR A 365 -5.24 -13.85 -24.97
CA THR A 365 -4.50 -14.61 -25.97
C THR A 365 -5.42 -15.13 -27.07
N LYS A 366 -4.88 -15.63 -28.17
CA LYS A 366 -5.67 -16.23 -29.26
C LYS A 366 -6.12 -17.65 -28.93
N SER A 367 -5.26 -18.42 -28.27
CA SER A 367 -5.42 -19.87 -28.11
C SER A 367 -5.50 -20.31 -26.65
N HIS A 368 -5.06 -19.48 -25.70
CA HIS A 368 -4.88 -19.84 -24.30
C HIS A 368 -5.71 -18.97 -23.34
N GLY A 369 -6.83 -18.44 -23.85
CA GLY A 369 -7.82 -17.72 -23.04
C GLY A 369 -7.35 -16.37 -22.50
N MET A 370 -7.87 -16.01 -21.33
CA MET A 370 -7.54 -14.79 -20.63
C MET A 370 -6.49 -15.06 -19.55
N VAL A 371 -5.35 -14.39 -19.64
CA VAL A 371 -4.30 -14.44 -18.61
C VAL A 371 -4.40 -13.19 -17.74
N VAL A 372 -4.47 -13.36 -16.43
CA VAL A 372 -4.61 -12.29 -15.43
C VAL A 372 -3.50 -12.40 -14.40
N VAL A 373 -2.76 -11.32 -14.19
CA VAL A 373 -1.76 -11.22 -13.13
C VAL A 373 -2.28 -10.28 -12.04
N ASP A 374 -2.38 -10.77 -10.80
CA ASP A 374 -2.88 -10.00 -9.67
C ASP A 374 -2.13 -10.29 -8.35
N TYR A 375 -2.12 -9.30 -7.47
CA TYR A 375 -1.56 -9.42 -6.11
C TYR A 375 -2.46 -10.14 -5.11
N ALA A 376 -3.56 -10.75 -5.52
CA ALA A 376 -4.45 -11.50 -4.63
C ALA A 376 -3.66 -12.52 -3.80
N HIS A 377 -3.61 -12.32 -2.47
CA HIS A 377 -2.74 -13.07 -1.56
C HIS A 377 -3.40 -13.42 -0.22
N ASN A 378 -4.73 -13.43 -0.16
CA ASN A 378 -5.52 -13.90 0.96
C ASN A 378 -6.91 -14.33 0.50
N LYS A 379 -7.66 -15.05 1.35
CA LYS A 379 -8.98 -15.60 1.05
C LYS A 379 -9.91 -14.59 0.38
N ALA A 380 -10.09 -13.43 0.98
CA ALA A 380 -11.06 -12.44 0.49
C ALA A 380 -10.70 -11.90 -0.91
N SER A 381 -9.40 -11.66 -1.20
CA SER A 381 -8.99 -11.22 -2.53
C SER A 381 -9.03 -12.33 -3.57
N MET A 382 -8.68 -13.57 -3.20
CA MET A 382 -8.77 -14.74 -4.09
C MET A 382 -10.22 -15.02 -4.45
N MET A 383 -11.12 -15.07 -3.47
CA MET A 383 -12.54 -15.30 -3.72
C MET A 383 -13.16 -14.20 -4.58
N ALA A 384 -12.87 -12.93 -4.29
CA ALA A 384 -13.38 -11.81 -5.09
C ALA A 384 -12.90 -11.88 -6.54
N LEU A 385 -11.60 -12.16 -6.76
CA LEU A 385 -11.03 -12.28 -8.10
C LEU A 385 -11.65 -13.45 -8.89
N MET A 386 -11.69 -14.64 -8.30
CA MET A 386 -12.22 -15.84 -8.98
C MET A 386 -13.73 -15.75 -9.20
N SER A 387 -14.50 -15.28 -8.21
CA SER A 387 -15.94 -15.06 -8.36
C SER A 387 -16.23 -14.03 -9.46
N PHE A 388 -15.44 -12.94 -9.54
CA PHE A 388 -15.55 -11.99 -10.62
C PHE A 388 -15.33 -12.66 -11.98
N MET A 389 -14.27 -13.45 -12.14
CA MET A 389 -13.99 -14.16 -13.41
C MET A 389 -15.11 -15.14 -13.78
N GLN A 390 -15.64 -15.87 -12.80
CA GLN A 390 -16.73 -16.80 -13.03
C GLN A 390 -18.02 -16.10 -13.49
N ASN A 391 -18.27 -14.89 -13.01
CA ASN A 391 -19.46 -14.13 -13.39
C ASN A 391 -19.32 -13.40 -14.73
N GLU A 392 -18.09 -13.01 -15.10
CA GLU A 392 -17.81 -12.25 -16.31
C GLU A 392 -17.63 -13.13 -17.56
N PHE A 393 -17.28 -14.40 -17.38
CA PHE A 393 -17.09 -15.35 -18.47
C PHE A 393 -18.19 -16.42 -18.44
N ASP A 394 -18.56 -16.91 -19.61
CA ASP A 394 -19.59 -17.96 -19.73
C ASP A 394 -18.98 -19.32 -19.37
N ASN A 395 -19.12 -19.70 -18.10
CA ASN A 395 -18.65 -20.97 -17.53
C ASN A 395 -17.16 -21.28 -17.84
N PRO A 396 -16.22 -20.36 -17.53
CA PRO A 396 -14.81 -20.54 -17.85
C PRO A 396 -14.19 -21.63 -16.96
N LYS A 397 -13.22 -22.36 -17.49
CA LYS A 397 -12.32 -23.13 -16.64
C LYS A 397 -11.31 -22.17 -15.99
N ILE A 398 -11.29 -22.15 -14.67
CA ILE A 398 -10.40 -21.27 -13.90
C ILE A 398 -9.15 -22.05 -13.46
N ILE A 399 -7.99 -21.65 -14.00
CA ILE A 399 -6.68 -22.21 -13.70
C ILE A 399 -5.91 -21.22 -12.85
N VAL A 400 -5.47 -21.60 -11.65
CA VAL A 400 -4.83 -20.68 -10.70
C VAL A 400 -3.38 -21.07 -10.44
N VAL A 401 -2.47 -20.11 -10.51
CA VAL A 401 -1.08 -20.24 -10.03
C VAL A 401 -0.93 -19.41 -8.76
N VAL A 402 -0.62 -20.05 -7.64
CA VAL A 402 -0.51 -19.36 -6.34
C VAL A 402 0.51 -20.05 -5.43
N GLY A 403 1.14 -19.24 -4.57
CA GLY A 403 1.97 -19.66 -3.46
C GLY A 403 1.68 -18.83 -2.22
N ALA A 404 2.20 -19.26 -1.07
CA ALA A 404 2.12 -18.49 0.17
C ALA A 404 3.52 -18.12 0.69
N PRO A 405 3.65 -17.00 1.40
CA PRO A 405 4.90 -16.68 2.07
C PRO A 405 5.14 -17.59 3.28
N GLY A 406 6.43 -17.82 3.59
CA GLY A 406 6.86 -18.44 4.83
C GLY A 406 7.13 -17.40 5.92
N ASP A 407 7.24 -17.86 7.18
CA ASP A 407 7.54 -17.06 8.38
C ASP A 407 6.52 -15.95 8.70
N LYS A 408 5.55 -15.72 7.84
CA LYS A 408 4.50 -14.70 8.01
C LYS A 408 3.24 -15.09 7.22
N GLY A 409 2.08 -14.57 7.66
CA GLY A 409 0.83 -14.80 6.96
C GLY A 409 0.39 -16.27 6.89
N VAL A 410 0.86 -17.15 7.78
CA VAL A 410 0.51 -18.57 7.84
C VAL A 410 -1.02 -18.76 7.91
N SER A 411 -1.71 -17.88 8.63
CA SER A 411 -3.18 -17.86 8.71
C SER A 411 -3.90 -17.69 7.36
N ARG A 412 -3.20 -17.34 6.29
CA ARG A 412 -3.76 -17.21 4.92
C ARG A 412 -3.88 -18.54 4.19
N ARG A 413 -3.07 -19.55 4.55
CA ARG A 413 -2.98 -20.84 3.85
C ARG A 413 -4.32 -21.60 3.80
N PRO A 414 -5.07 -21.75 4.90
CA PRO A 414 -6.41 -22.34 4.86
C PRO A 414 -7.38 -21.57 3.95
N GLY A 415 -7.25 -20.24 3.92
CA GLY A 415 -8.06 -19.39 3.06
C GLY A 415 -7.79 -19.56 1.57
N PHE A 416 -6.56 -19.93 1.18
CA PHE A 416 -6.25 -20.31 -0.20
C PHE A 416 -6.93 -21.63 -0.54
N SER A 417 -6.82 -22.64 0.30
CA SER A 417 -7.48 -23.95 0.09
C SER A 417 -8.98 -23.81 -0.08
N GLU A 418 -9.65 -23.04 0.78
CA GLU A 418 -11.08 -22.77 0.69
C GLU A 418 -11.45 -22.04 -0.61
N SER A 419 -10.65 -21.05 -1.01
CA SER A 419 -10.91 -20.26 -2.22
C SER A 419 -10.73 -21.09 -3.49
N LEU A 420 -9.68 -21.92 -3.55
CA LEU A 420 -9.41 -22.82 -4.66
C LEU A 420 -10.50 -23.89 -4.77
N THR A 421 -10.89 -24.51 -3.66
CA THR A 421 -12.00 -25.48 -3.63
C THR A 421 -13.32 -24.89 -4.13
N ALA A 422 -13.57 -23.60 -3.89
CA ALA A 422 -14.84 -22.97 -4.25
C ALA A 422 -14.94 -22.58 -5.72
N TYR A 423 -13.82 -22.25 -6.37
CA TYR A 423 -13.87 -21.57 -7.68
C TYR A 423 -12.86 -22.08 -8.71
N ALA A 424 -11.80 -22.76 -8.33
CA ALA A 424 -10.77 -23.20 -9.28
C ALA A 424 -11.03 -24.62 -9.78
N ASP A 425 -10.89 -24.83 -11.09
CA ASP A 425 -10.89 -26.17 -11.71
C ASP A 425 -9.50 -26.80 -11.62
N LYS A 426 -8.45 -25.97 -11.68
CA LYS A 426 -7.05 -26.38 -11.60
C LYS A 426 -6.24 -25.40 -10.79
N ALA A 427 -5.38 -25.91 -9.89
CA ALA A 427 -4.42 -25.11 -9.16
C ALA A 427 -2.98 -25.61 -9.37
N PHE A 428 -2.07 -24.68 -9.63
CA PHE A 428 -0.64 -24.87 -9.52
C PHE A 428 -0.15 -24.23 -8.23
N LEU A 429 0.21 -25.03 -7.25
CA LEU A 429 0.79 -24.57 -5.99
C LEU A 429 2.31 -24.45 -6.18
N THR A 430 2.83 -23.26 -5.97
CA THR A 430 4.21 -22.90 -6.32
C THR A 430 4.91 -22.07 -5.25
N THR A 431 6.21 -21.81 -5.41
CA THR A 431 6.99 -20.96 -4.51
C THR A 431 6.58 -19.48 -4.65
N ASP A 432 6.34 -18.83 -3.52
CA ASP A 432 6.20 -17.37 -3.39
C ASP A 432 7.47 -16.81 -2.71
N ASP A 433 7.37 -16.33 -1.48
CA ASP A 433 8.45 -15.86 -0.60
C ASP A 433 8.61 -16.83 0.59
N PRO A 434 9.23 -17.98 0.42
CA PRO A 434 9.21 -19.03 1.45
C PRO A 434 9.97 -18.65 2.74
N GLY A 435 10.78 -17.58 2.72
CA GLY A 435 11.56 -17.18 3.89
C GLY A 435 12.54 -18.27 4.29
N PHE A 436 12.42 -18.77 5.51
CA PHE A 436 13.21 -19.89 6.02
C PHE A 436 12.44 -21.22 6.03
N GLU A 437 11.15 -21.23 5.67
CA GLU A 437 10.36 -22.45 5.55
C GLU A 437 10.67 -23.20 4.23
N ASP A 438 10.41 -24.50 4.24
CA ASP A 438 10.50 -25.31 3.01
C ASP A 438 9.31 -25.01 2.10
N PRO A 439 9.53 -24.52 0.85
CA PRO A 439 8.46 -24.19 -0.07
C PRO A 439 7.54 -25.37 -0.41
N LYS A 440 8.07 -26.60 -0.37
CA LYS A 440 7.26 -27.81 -0.59
C LYS A 440 6.28 -28.02 0.57
N SER A 441 6.73 -27.87 1.80
CA SER A 441 5.85 -27.99 2.97
C SER A 441 4.73 -26.94 2.98
N ILE A 442 5.02 -25.70 2.53
CA ILE A 442 4.01 -24.65 2.37
C ILE A 442 2.94 -25.06 1.33
N ALA A 443 3.38 -25.59 0.19
CA ALA A 443 2.46 -26.05 -0.86
C ALA A 443 1.62 -27.26 -0.40
N GLU A 444 2.22 -28.23 0.28
CA GLU A 444 1.53 -29.40 0.83
C GLU A 444 0.51 -29.02 1.92
N GLU A 445 0.79 -27.99 2.74
CA GLU A 445 -0.17 -27.49 3.73
C GLU A 445 -1.41 -26.90 3.05
N ILE A 446 -1.23 -26.12 1.97
CA ILE A 446 -2.36 -25.58 1.18
C ILE A 446 -3.13 -26.73 0.50
N ASP A 447 -2.42 -27.66 -0.11
CA ASP A 447 -2.99 -28.82 -0.80
C ASP A 447 -3.87 -29.68 0.11
N SER A 448 -3.42 -29.91 1.35
CA SER A 448 -4.14 -30.73 2.33
C SER A 448 -5.53 -30.21 2.70
N GLY A 449 -5.81 -28.93 2.46
CA GLY A 449 -7.11 -28.31 2.71
C GLY A 449 -8.00 -28.21 1.45
N ILE A 450 -7.55 -28.69 0.28
CA ILE A 450 -8.30 -28.61 -0.98
C ILE A 450 -9.16 -29.86 -1.19
N ASP A 451 -10.40 -29.68 -1.61
CA ASP A 451 -11.26 -30.78 -2.07
C ASP A 451 -10.89 -31.15 -3.52
N HIS A 452 -10.10 -32.20 -3.67
CA HIS A 452 -9.63 -32.69 -4.97
C HIS A 452 -10.74 -33.21 -5.90
N SER A 453 -11.97 -33.37 -5.41
CA SER A 453 -13.12 -33.67 -6.28
C SER A 453 -13.62 -32.46 -7.06
N LYS A 454 -13.19 -31.24 -6.63
CA LYS A 454 -13.59 -29.95 -7.21
C LYS A 454 -12.44 -29.22 -7.91
N CYS A 455 -11.24 -29.33 -7.37
CA CYS A 455 -10.05 -28.65 -7.89
C CYS A 455 -8.92 -29.67 -8.08
N ASP A 456 -8.46 -29.85 -9.31
CA ASP A 456 -7.27 -30.63 -9.59
C ASP A 456 -6.02 -29.84 -9.21
N VAL A 457 -5.05 -30.46 -8.51
CA VAL A 457 -3.87 -29.78 -7.97
C VAL A 457 -2.58 -30.34 -8.55
N THR A 458 -1.67 -29.45 -8.87
CA THR A 458 -0.28 -29.77 -9.18
C THR A 458 0.65 -28.93 -8.31
N ILE A 459 1.58 -29.56 -7.59
CA ILE A 459 2.66 -28.86 -6.91
C ILE A 459 3.83 -28.75 -7.88
N GLU A 460 4.13 -27.52 -8.33
CA GLU A 460 5.29 -27.18 -9.15
C GLU A 460 6.03 -26.01 -8.51
N LEU A 461 7.16 -26.30 -7.88
CA LEU A 461 7.90 -25.32 -7.07
C LEU A 461 8.65 -24.28 -7.91
N ASP A 462 8.98 -24.58 -9.17
CA ASP A 462 9.48 -23.57 -10.09
C ASP A 462 8.30 -22.71 -10.58
N ARG A 463 8.21 -21.49 -10.04
CA ARG A 463 7.11 -20.58 -10.36
C ARG A 463 7.02 -20.21 -11.84
N LYS A 464 8.16 -20.10 -12.55
CA LYS A 464 8.16 -19.84 -13.99
C LYS A 464 7.55 -20.99 -14.76
N LYS A 465 7.92 -22.21 -14.37
CA LYS A 465 7.37 -23.42 -14.98
C LYS A 465 5.89 -23.60 -14.65
N ALA A 466 5.48 -23.32 -13.41
CA ALA A 466 4.06 -23.34 -13.03
C ALA A 466 3.21 -22.35 -13.86
N ILE A 467 3.72 -21.13 -14.11
CA ILE A 467 3.07 -20.14 -14.98
C ILE A 467 3.02 -20.62 -16.42
N HIS A 468 4.13 -21.15 -16.95
CA HIS A 468 4.17 -21.70 -18.30
C HIS A 468 3.14 -22.82 -18.48
N ASP A 469 3.14 -23.81 -17.59
CA ASP A 469 2.27 -24.98 -17.70
C ASP A 469 0.79 -24.59 -17.56
N ALA A 470 0.48 -23.63 -16.68
CA ALA A 470 -0.88 -23.09 -16.51
C ALA A 470 -1.39 -22.39 -17.78
N ILE A 471 -0.57 -21.56 -18.43
CA ILE A 471 -0.96 -20.87 -19.68
C ILE A 471 -1.05 -21.86 -20.82
N ALA A 472 -0.07 -22.78 -20.96
CA ALA A 472 -0.01 -23.74 -22.05
C ALA A 472 -1.18 -24.74 -22.06
N MET A 473 -1.73 -25.06 -20.87
CA MET A 473 -2.87 -26.00 -20.79
C MET A 473 -4.23 -25.33 -21.01
N ALA A 474 -4.30 -24.00 -20.92
CA ALA A 474 -5.55 -23.26 -21.06
C ALA A 474 -6.06 -23.27 -22.51
N GLY A 475 -7.36 -23.42 -22.67
CA GLY A 475 -8.07 -23.26 -23.95
C GLY A 475 -8.49 -21.78 -24.17
N PRO A 476 -9.07 -21.48 -25.34
CA PRO A 476 -9.39 -20.10 -25.74
C PRO A 476 -10.44 -19.41 -24.85
N ASP A 477 -11.28 -20.17 -24.17
CA ASP A 477 -12.34 -19.65 -23.29
C ASP A 477 -12.00 -19.76 -21.81
N ASP A 478 -10.82 -20.28 -21.47
CA ASP A 478 -10.36 -20.46 -20.10
C ASP A 478 -9.77 -19.15 -19.52
N VAL A 479 -9.65 -19.12 -18.19
CA VAL A 479 -9.04 -18.02 -17.44
C VAL A 479 -7.87 -18.54 -16.61
N VAL A 480 -6.70 -17.97 -16.82
CA VAL A 480 -5.49 -18.24 -16.03
C VAL A 480 -5.23 -17.10 -15.06
N LEU A 481 -5.27 -17.38 -13.76
CA LEU A 481 -5.02 -16.41 -12.70
C LEU A 481 -3.65 -16.66 -12.08
N ILE A 482 -2.73 -15.69 -12.22
CA ILE A 482 -1.40 -15.75 -11.62
C ILE A 482 -1.40 -14.82 -10.42
N CYS A 483 -1.39 -15.40 -9.21
CA CYS A 483 -1.70 -14.71 -7.97
C CYS A 483 -0.52 -14.64 -7.00
N GLY A 484 -0.45 -13.54 -6.23
CA GLY A 484 0.42 -13.37 -5.07
C GLY A 484 1.57 -12.40 -5.27
N LYS A 485 2.36 -12.51 -6.35
CA LYS A 485 3.57 -11.72 -6.55
C LYS A 485 3.43 -10.54 -7.54
N GLY A 486 2.55 -10.63 -8.51
CA GLY A 486 2.28 -9.52 -9.44
C GLY A 486 3.55 -8.95 -10.09
N ALA A 487 3.91 -7.71 -9.75
CA ALA A 487 5.09 -6.99 -10.25
C ALA A 487 6.38 -7.24 -9.45
N ASP A 488 6.37 -8.12 -8.44
CA ASP A 488 7.56 -8.37 -7.61
C ASP A 488 8.68 -9.03 -8.39
N ALA A 489 9.80 -8.31 -8.53
CA ALA A 489 10.98 -8.76 -9.26
C ALA A 489 11.99 -9.54 -8.39
N PHE A 490 11.52 -10.18 -7.33
CA PHE A 490 12.33 -11.05 -6.46
C PHE A 490 11.48 -12.10 -5.76
N GLN A 491 12.12 -13.14 -5.26
CA GLN A 491 11.58 -14.08 -4.26
C GLN A 491 12.44 -14.02 -3.01
N LYS A 492 11.82 -14.00 -1.84
CA LYS A 492 12.55 -13.98 -0.56
C LYS A 492 12.89 -15.39 -0.12
N ILE A 493 14.10 -15.84 -0.41
CA ILE A 493 14.60 -17.19 -0.11
C ILE A 493 15.65 -17.08 1.00
N ARG A 494 15.44 -17.77 2.13
CA ARG A 494 16.32 -17.74 3.32
C ARG A 494 16.66 -16.31 3.77
N GLY A 495 15.67 -15.44 3.75
CA GLY A 495 15.81 -14.04 4.16
C GLY A 495 16.47 -13.12 3.13
N VAL A 496 16.92 -13.64 1.98
CA VAL A 496 17.58 -12.89 0.90
C VAL A 496 16.59 -12.66 -0.26
N ASN A 497 16.53 -11.44 -0.78
CA ASN A 497 15.79 -11.13 -1.99
C ASN A 497 16.55 -11.70 -3.20
N THR A 498 16.10 -12.84 -3.70
CA THR A 498 16.67 -13.51 -4.87
C THR A 498 16.00 -12.96 -6.14
N PRO A 499 16.75 -12.54 -7.16
CA PRO A 499 16.18 -11.99 -8.39
C PRO A 499 15.17 -12.93 -9.06
N TYR A 500 14.02 -12.37 -9.43
CA TYR A 500 12.93 -13.03 -10.15
C TYR A 500 12.36 -12.04 -11.18
N PRO A 501 12.00 -12.45 -12.41
CA PRO A 501 11.58 -11.50 -13.45
C PRO A 501 10.29 -10.73 -13.16
N SER A 502 9.49 -11.13 -12.22
CA SER A 502 8.08 -10.83 -11.92
C SER A 502 7.10 -11.73 -12.69
N ASP A 503 5.91 -11.91 -12.12
CA ASP A 503 4.86 -12.70 -12.77
C ASP A 503 4.43 -12.09 -14.11
N ILE A 504 4.40 -10.75 -14.19
CA ILE A 504 4.05 -10.02 -15.41
C ILE A 504 5.01 -10.38 -16.54
N VAL A 505 6.33 -10.27 -16.28
CA VAL A 505 7.35 -10.54 -17.30
C VAL A 505 7.37 -12.02 -17.69
N VAL A 506 7.18 -12.92 -16.72
CA VAL A 506 7.10 -14.37 -17.02
C VAL A 506 5.88 -14.68 -17.87
N ALA A 507 4.69 -14.19 -17.50
CA ALA A 507 3.46 -14.41 -18.26
C ALA A 507 3.59 -13.87 -19.69
N GLN A 508 4.11 -12.65 -19.86
CA GLN A 508 4.32 -12.03 -21.18
C GLN A 508 5.27 -12.86 -22.06
N ASN A 509 6.38 -13.36 -21.49
CA ASN A 509 7.34 -14.17 -22.22
C ASN A 509 6.69 -15.51 -22.67
N VAL A 510 5.92 -16.15 -21.79
CA VAL A 510 5.22 -17.39 -22.11
C VAL A 510 4.16 -17.16 -23.20
N ILE A 511 3.37 -16.10 -23.12
CA ILE A 511 2.38 -15.75 -24.15
C ILE A 511 3.08 -15.52 -25.51
N ASN A 512 4.17 -14.77 -25.53
CA ASN A 512 4.94 -14.52 -26.76
C ASN A 512 5.51 -15.82 -27.36
N GLU A 513 5.98 -16.73 -26.51
CA GLU A 513 6.49 -18.06 -26.92
C GLU A 513 5.38 -18.91 -27.56
N LEU A 514 4.24 -19.06 -26.85
CA LEU A 514 3.14 -19.94 -27.26
C LEU A 514 2.37 -19.38 -28.47
N GLU A 515 2.22 -18.07 -28.58
CA GLU A 515 1.48 -17.43 -29.68
C GLU A 515 2.39 -17.11 -30.89
N GLY A 516 3.68 -17.44 -30.84
CA GLY A 516 4.64 -17.23 -31.94
C GLY A 516 4.88 -15.77 -32.28
N GLN A 517 4.66 -14.84 -31.34
CA GLN A 517 4.95 -13.41 -31.50
C GLN A 517 6.43 -13.16 -31.23
N LYS A 518 7.18 -12.66 -32.21
CA LYS A 518 8.55 -12.18 -32.00
C LYS A 518 8.51 -10.96 -31.10
N GLU A 519 9.42 -10.93 -30.12
CA GLU A 519 9.62 -9.84 -29.17
C GLU A 519 9.45 -8.46 -29.79
N HIS A 520 8.47 -7.70 -29.29
CA HIS A 520 8.44 -6.27 -29.39
C HIS A 520 8.43 -5.70 -27.97
N PHE A 521 9.61 -5.68 -27.34
CA PHE A 521 9.83 -4.79 -26.20
C PHE A 521 9.71 -3.35 -26.67
N ARG A 522 8.61 -2.69 -26.37
CA ARG A 522 8.61 -1.24 -26.31
C ARG A 522 9.15 -0.83 -24.93
N LYS A 523 10.32 -0.19 -24.97
CA LYS A 523 10.98 0.46 -23.84
C LYS A 523 10.11 1.53 -23.19
#